data_9f6dbdfd8bdd78f77fccd8b880dfdaf5
#
_entry.id   9f6dbdfd8bdd78f77fccd8b880dfdaf5
#
_cell.length_a   1.000
_cell.length_b   1.000
_cell.length_c   1.000
_cell.angle_alpha   90.00
_cell.angle_beta   90.00
_cell.angle_gamma   90.00
#
_symmetry.space_group_name_H-M   'P 1'
#
loop_
_entity.id
_entity.type
_entity.pdbx_description
1 polymer ?
#
loop_
_entity_poly.entity_id
_entity_poly.type
_entity_poly.pdbx_seq_one_letter_code
_entity_poly.pdbx_strand_id
1 'polypeptide(L)'
;AEPLVYLGRKIKTNSAGYGKYRGGCGFESLRMVWNAKDWTMFFMGNGHISSDWGLMGGYPAASGYRFAAHKTNLKELIASGAEIPLGGDTDPENPTWDAMLPDAQIKRDKQAITTEEMFSDYDLYLNYMRGGPGFGDPLDREPQAVAGDINGGHVLGRFAGEGYGV
;
A
#
# COMPACT_ATOMS: atom_id res chain seq x y z
N ALA A 1 24.97 3.30 -5.53
CA ALA A 1 23.76 2.49 -5.70
C ALA A 1 23.08 2.37 -4.34
N GLU A 2 21.77 2.43 -4.29
CA GLU A 2 21.03 2.21 -3.05
C GLU A 2 21.09 0.72 -2.66
N PRO A 3 21.29 0.38 -1.38
CA PRO A 3 21.38 -0.99 -0.92
C PRO A 3 19.97 -1.60 -0.76
N LEU A 4 19.20 -1.65 -1.84
CA LEU A 4 17.81 -2.09 -1.84
C LEU A 4 17.56 -3.19 -2.86
N VAL A 5 16.83 -4.22 -2.41
CA VAL A 5 16.28 -5.28 -3.25
C VAL A 5 14.76 -5.13 -3.29
N TYR A 6 14.19 -5.06 -4.48
CA TYR A 6 12.74 -5.07 -4.65
C TYR A 6 12.22 -6.49 -4.48
N LEU A 7 11.36 -6.72 -3.49
CA LEU A 7 10.69 -8.00 -3.27
C LEU A 7 9.37 -8.09 -4.03
N GLY A 8 8.67 -6.96 -4.16
CA GLY A 8 7.43 -6.90 -4.91
C GLY A 8 7.00 -5.49 -5.24
N ARG A 9 6.23 -5.39 -6.30
CA ARG A 9 5.55 -4.15 -6.72
C ARG A 9 4.23 -4.51 -7.36
N LYS A 10 3.13 -3.92 -6.87
CA LYS A 10 1.80 -4.22 -7.37
C LYS A 10 0.88 -3.00 -7.28
N ILE A 11 -0.22 -3.06 -8.05
CA ILE A 11 -1.32 -2.11 -7.93
C ILE A 11 -2.04 -2.37 -6.60
N LYS A 12 -2.33 -1.29 -5.87
CA LYS A 12 -3.00 -1.37 -4.58
C LYS A 12 -4.51 -1.42 -4.74
N THR A 13 -5.11 -2.49 -4.28
CA THR A 13 -6.58 -2.63 -4.22
C THR A 13 -7.19 -1.60 -3.29
N ASN A 14 -8.40 -1.13 -3.56
CA ASN A 14 -9.17 -0.13 -2.79
C ASN A 14 -8.46 1.22 -2.60
N SER A 15 -7.61 1.61 -3.54
CA SER A 15 -6.82 2.84 -3.40
C SER A 15 -7.33 4.01 -4.22
N ALA A 16 -8.16 3.74 -5.22
CA ALA A 16 -8.78 4.77 -6.05
C ALA A 16 -9.99 5.42 -5.36
N GLY A 17 -10.23 6.69 -5.63
CA GLY A 17 -11.46 7.35 -5.23
C GLY A 17 -12.65 6.87 -6.04
N TYR A 18 -13.79 6.66 -5.37
CA TYR A 18 -15.05 6.25 -6.00
C TYR A 18 -15.65 7.42 -6.79
N GLY A 19 -16.36 7.11 -7.87
CA GLY A 19 -17.05 8.07 -8.72
C GLY A 19 -17.71 7.37 -9.89
N LYS A 20 -18.56 8.07 -10.64
CA LYS A 20 -19.04 7.61 -11.93
C LYS A 20 -17.86 7.17 -12.81
N TYR A 21 -16.80 7.95 -12.76
CA TYR A 21 -15.49 7.58 -13.28
C TYR A 21 -14.55 7.41 -12.08
N ARG A 22 -14.17 6.17 -11.80
CA ARG A 22 -13.23 5.82 -10.75
C ARG A 22 -11.86 6.43 -11.04
N GLY A 23 -11.17 6.89 -10.01
CA GLY A 23 -9.76 7.28 -10.10
C GLY A 23 -8.82 6.12 -10.45
N GLY A 24 -7.61 6.43 -10.82
CA GLY A 24 -6.55 5.42 -10.97
C GLY A 24 -6.17 4.81 -9.61
N CYS A 25 -5.87 3.53 -9.58
CA CYS A 25 -5.33 2.91 -8.38
C CYS A 25 -3.90 3.37 -8.11
N GLY A 26 -3.55 3.50 -6.84
CA GLY A 26 -2.17 3.64 -6.40
C GLY A 26 -1.39 2.34 -6.55
N PHE A 27 -0.14 2.38 -6.19
CA PHE A 27 0.70 1.18 -6.18
C PHE A 27 1.49 1.08 -4.88
N GLU A 28 1.89 -0.14 -4.56
CA GLU A 28 2.81 -0.41 -3.47
C GLU A 28 4.12 -1.00 -3.98
N SER A 29 5.18 -0.76 -3.24
CA SER A 29 6.51 -1.23 -3.55
C SER A 29 7.19 -1.67 -2.26
N LEU A 30 7.43 -2.97 -2.15
CA LEU A 30 8.14 -3.57 -1.03
C LEU A 30 9.61 -3.76 -1.38
N ARG A 31 10.47 -3.30 -0.49
CA ARG A 31 11.92 -3.37 -0.63
C ARG A 31 12.53 -3.92 0.64
N MET A 32 13.61 -4.63 0.48
CA MET A 32 14.46 -5.12 1.57
C MET A 32 15.80 -4.39 1.49
N VAL A 33 16.33 -4.00 2.63
CA VAL A 33 17.72 -3.51 2.71
C VAL A 33 18.65 -4.70 2.58
N TRP A 34 19.68 -4.57 1.76
CA TRP A 34 20.62 -5.64 1.46
C TRP A 34 22.07 -5.18 1.59
N ASN A 35 22.84 -5.91 2.36
CA ASN A 35 24.27 -5.68 2.56
C ASN A 35 24.59 -4.25 3.01
N ALA A 36 23.79 -3.72 3.91
CA ALA A 36 24.00 -2.41 4.51
C ALA A 36 23.74 -2.47 6.02
N LYS A 37 24.58 -1.75 6.74
CA LYS A 37 24.41 -1.51 8.17
C LYS A 37 24.23 -0.01 8.39
N ASP A 38 23.26 0.34 9.23
CA ASP A 38 22.98 1.72 9.62
C ASP A 38 22.74 2.65 8.41
N TRP A 39 21.93 2.16 7.44
CA TRP A 39 21.55 2.94 6.28
C TRP A 39 20.36 3.85 6.60
N THR A 40 20.58 5.15 6.51
CA THR A 40 19.53 6.14 6.77
C THR A 40 18.75 6.43 5.49
N MET A 41 17.44 6.26 5.57
CA MET A 41 16.52 6.63 4.52
C MET A 41 15.76 7.89 4.94
N PHE A 42 15.72 8.85 4.06
CA PHE A 42 14.99 10.10 4.24
C PHE A 42 13.71 10.09 3.41
N PHE A 43 12.58 10.33 4.05
CA PHE A 43 11.29 10.31 3.42
C PHE A 43 10.72 11.72 3.33
N MET A 44 10.25 12.08 2.13
CA MET A 44 9.51 13.30 1.88
C MET A 44 8.21 12.96 1.19
N GLY A 45 7.10 13.45 1.70
CA GLY A 45 5.81 13.26 1.05
C GLY A 45 4.67 13.94 1.78
N ASN A 46 3.75 14.50 1.05
CA ASN A 46 2.54 15.14 1.56
C ASN A 46 1.27 14.30 1.38
N GLY A 47 1.34 13.23 0.61
CA GLY A 47 0.20 12.36 0.31
C GLY A 47 -0.27 11.44 1.45
N HIS A 48 0.39 11.50 2.61
CA HIS A 48 0.02 10.70 3.78
C HIS A 48 -1.05 11.35 4.65
N ILE A 49 -1.18 12.68 4.62
CA ILE A 49 -2.14 13.43 5.45
C ILE A 49 -3.38 13.79 4.66
N SER A 50 -3.21 14.19 3.42
CA SER A 50 -4.31 14.56 2.55
C SER A 50 -4.29 13.76 1.25
N SER A 51 -5.42 13.27 0.86
CA SER A 51 -5.66 12.77 -0.48
C SER A 51 -6.20 13.88 -1.36
N ASP A 52 -6.07 13.72 -2.67
CA ASP A 52 -6.70 14.62 -3.63
C ASP A 52 -8.22 14.44 -3.56
N TRP A 53 -8.94 15.54 -3.53
CA TRP A 53 -10.40 15.55 -3.46
C TRP A 53 -11.03 15.10 -4.78
N GLY A 54 -12.13 14.35 -4.69
CA GLY A 54 -12.95 14.05 -5.85
C GLY A 54 -13.69 15.30 -6.36
N LEU A 55 -14.15 15.25 -7.59
CA LEU A 55 -14.88 16.31 -8.25
C LEU A 55 -16.30 15.86 -8.62
N MET A 56 -17.24 16.81 -8.65
CA MET A 56 -18.63 16.55 -9.08
C MET A 56 -19.32 15.39 -8.36
N GLY A 57 -19.13 15.28 -7.06
CA GLY A 57 -19.67 14.18 -6.25
C GLY A 57 -18.76 12.97 -6.10
N GLY A 58 -17.62 12.94 -6.76
CA GLY A 58 -16.63 11.89 -6.59
C GLY A 58 -15.93 11.95 -5.24
N TYR A 59 -15.46 10.80 -4.77
CA TYR A 59 -14.76 10.66 -3.50
C TYR A 59 -13.24 10.82 -3.65
N PRO A 60 -12.55 11.22 -2.58
CA PRO A 60 -11.09 11.24 -2.56
C PRO A 60 -10.51 9.82 -2.70
N ALA A 61 -9.28 9.73 -3.15
CA ALA A 61 -8.52 8.48 -3.12
C ALA A 61 -8.04 8.16 -1.70
N ALA A 62 -7.66 6.91 -1.47
CA ALA A 62 -6.97 6.53 -0.25
C ALA A 62 -5.62 7.25 -0.14
N SER A 63 -5.29 7.73 1.06
CA SER A 63 -4.00 8.36 1.34
C SER A 63 -2.85 7.37 1.18
N GLY A 64 -1.69 7.90 0.79
CA GLY A 64 -0.44 7.15 0.83
C GLY A 64 -0.03 6.86 2.28
N TYR A 65 0.78 5.84 2.46
CA TYR A 65 1.41 5.53 3.74
C TYR A 65 2.68 4.71 3.52
N ARG A 66 3.39 4.48 4.59
CA ARG A 66 4.55 3.60 4.57
C ARG A 66 4.54 2.67 5.76
N PHE A 67 5.11 1.51 5.56
CA PHE A 67 5.40 0.58 6.63
C PHE A 67 6.89 0.28 6.64
N ALA A 68 7.42 0.04 7.82
CA ALA A 68 8.75 -0.48 8.01
C ALA A 68 8.69 -1.68 8.94
N ALA A 69 9.51 -2.67 8.71
CA ALA A 69 9.74 -3.76 9.64
C ALA A 69 11.23 -3.85 9.93
N HIS A 70 11.59 -3.68 11.19
CA HIS A 70 12.96 -3.79 11.67
C HIS A 70 13.18 -5.09 12.40
N LYS A 71 14.43 -5.53 12.45
CA LYS A 71 14.85 -6.77 13.15
C LYS A 71 14.05 -7.98 12.67
N THR A 72 13.89 -8.08 11.35
CA THR A 72 13.14 -9.19 10.76
C THR A 72 13.95 -10.49 10.78
N ASN A 73 13.25 -11.61 10.69
CA ASN A 73 13.83 -12.94 10.46
C ASN A 73 13.92 -13.31 8.95
N LEU A 74 13.93 -12.31 8.08
CA LEU A 74 13.95 -12.53 6.62
C LEU A 74 15.17 -13.30 6.14
N LYS A 75 16.32 -13.13 6.79
CA LYS A 75 17.52 -13.88 6.46
C LYS A 75 17.30 -15.38 6.56
N GLU A 76 16.68 -15.79 7.65
CA GLU A 76 16.35 -17.19 7.95
C GLU A 76 15.27 -17.73 7.01
N LEU A 77 14.23 -16.93 6.74
CA LEU A 77 13.17 -17.28 5.81
C LEU A 77 13.71 -17.51 4.40
N ILE A 78 14.54 -16.59 3.90
CA ILE A 78 15.18 -16.70 2.58
C ILE A 78 16.11 -17.94 2.53
N ALA A 79 16.93 -18.15 3.56
CA ALA A 79 17.85 -19.27 3.61
C ALA A 79 17.15 -20.64 3.65
N SER A 80 15.98 -20.71 4.27
CA SER A 80 15.16 -21.94 4.32
C SER A 80 14.26 -22.12 3.10
N GLY A 81 14.15 -21.14 2.20
CA GLY A 81 13.21 -21.16 1.09
C GLY A 81 11.75 -21.00 1.53
N ALA A 82 11.51 -20.47 2.73
CA ALA A 82 10.17 -20.20 3.22
C ALA A 82 9.53 -19.01 2.49
N GLU A 83 8.22 -18.88 2.63
CA GLU A 83 7.47 -17.75 2.08
C GLU A 83 7.89 -16.44 2.75
N ILE A 84 8.05 -15.41 1.95
CA ILE A 84 8.40 -14.04 2.39
C ILE A 84 7.33 -13.06 1.93
N PRO A 85 7.18 -11.90 2.60
CA PRO A 85 6.28 -10.87 2.13
C PRO A 85 6.68 -10.35 0.74
N LEU A 86 5.71 -10.28 -0.19
CA LEU A 86 5.88 -9.69 -1.53
C LEU A 86 5.15 -8.36 -1.69
N GLY A 87 4.49 -7.90 -0.65
CA GLY A 87 3.76 -6.64 -0.60
C GLY A 87 3.39 -6.28 0.83
N GLY A 88 2.62 -5.21 0.99
CA GLY A 88 2.06 -4.82 2.27
C GLY A 88 0.72 -5.51 2.55
N ASP A 89 0.14 -5.15 3.68
CA ASP A 89 -1.18 -5.59 4.09
C ASP A 89 -2.23 -5.03 3.12
N THR A 90 -2.74 -5.86 2.22
CA THR A 90 -3.78 -5.47 1.26
C THR A 90 -5.16 -5.48 1.89
N ASP A 91 -5.35 -6.33 2.88
CA ASP A 91 -6.58 -6.47 3.65
C ASP A 91 -6.27 -6.12 5.12
N PRO A 92 -6.80 -4.98 5.62
CA PRO A 92 -6.55 -4.58 7.01
C PRO A 92 -7.15 -5.53 8.05
N GLU A 93 -8.11 -6.39 7.67
CA GLU A 93 -8.68 -7.40 8.56
C GLU A 93 -7.80 -8.67 8.66
N ASN A 94 -6.89 -8.85 7.68
CA ASN A 94 -5.96 -9.98 7.64
C ASN A 94 -4.53 -9.50 7.35
N PRO A 95 -3.88 -8.83 8.30
CA PRO A 95 -2.54 -8.29 8.10
C PRO A 95 -1.51 -9.42 7.98
N THR A 96 -0.87 -9.51 6.81
CA THR A 96 0.07 -10.60 6.50
C THR A 96 1.42 -10.43 7.17
N TRP A 97 1.86 -9.19 7.39
CA TRP A 97 3.17 -8.94 8.01
C TRP A 97 3.24 -9.44 9.45
N ASP A 98 2.16 -9.27 10.24
CA ASP A 98 2.13 -9.73 11.62
C ASP A 98 2.19 -11.26 11.71
N ALA A 99 1.64 -11.95 10.73
CA ALA A 99 1.70 -13.41 10.66
C ALA A 99 3.06 -13.95 10.16
N MET A 100 3.64 -13.28 9.13
CA MET A 100 4.88 -13.75 8.50
C MET A 100 6.14 -13.29 9.24
N LEU A 101 6.07 -12.20 9.99
CA LEU A 101 7.20 -11.58 10.70
C LEU A 101 6.86 -11.36 12.18
N PRO A 102 6.59 -12.42 12.95
CA PRO A 102 6.01 -12.31 14.30
C PRO A 102 6.92 -11.58 15.30
N ASP A 103 8.24 -11.62 15.09
CA ASP A 103 9.23 -11.01 15.99
C ASP A 103 9.72 -9.64 15.50
N ALA A 104 9.25 -9.16 14.34
CA ALA A 104 9.68 -7.91 13.78
C ALA A 104 9.05 -6.71 14.49
N GLN A 105 9.80 -5.62 14.54
CA GLN A 105 9.28 -4.32 14.98
C GLN A 105 8.61 -3.61 13.80
N ILE A 106 7.30 -3.80 13.66
CA ILE A 106 6.54 -3.26 12.54
C ILE A 106 6.02 -1.87 12.88
N LYS A 107 6.39 -0.89 12.07
CA LYS A 107 5.88 0.49 12.12
C LYS A 107 4.92 0.71 10.95
N ARG A 108 3.72 1.17 11.25
CA ARG A 108 2.69 1.55 10.26
C ARG A 108 2.42 3.04 10.37
N ASP A 109 3.15 3.80 9.58
CA ASP A 109 3.22 5.25 9.70
C ASP A 109 2.25 5.90 8.71
N LYS A 110 1.14 6.41 9.23
CA LYS A 110 0.07 7.01 8.42
C LYS A 110 0.19 8.54 8.29
N GLN A 111 1.07 9.17 9.05
CA GLN A 111 1.09 10.64 9.20
C GLN A 111 2.43 11.31 8.93
N ALA A 112 3.47 10.57 8.63
CA ALA A 112 4.79 11.17 8.45
C ALA A 112 4.88 11.93 7.11
N ILE A 113 5.03 13.23 7.20
CA ILE A 113 5.26 14.11 6.05
C ILE A 113 6.73 14.08 5.64
N THR A 114 7.59 14.24 6.62
CA THR A 114 9.04 14.24 6.47
C THR A 114 9.64 13.55 7.67
N THR A 115 10.45 12.55 7.44
CA THR A 115 11.13 11.82 8.49
C THR A 115 12.34 11.10 7.94
N GLU A 116 13.29 10.84 8.81
CA GLU A 116 14.38 9.93 8.53
C GLU A 116 14.24 8.68 9.39
N GLU A 117 14.69 7.57 8.88
CA GLU A 117 14.66 6.30 9.57
C GLU A 117 15.90 5.49 9.22
N MET A 118 16.46 4.85 10.23
CA MET A 118 17.64 4.02 10.07
C MET A 118 17.23 2.57 9.84
N PHE A 119 17.79 1.96 8.82
CA PHE A 119 17.58 0.57 8.45
C PHE A 119 18.87 -0.22 8.49
N SER A 120 18.74 -1.47 8.79
CA SER A 120 19.83 -2.45 8.76
C SER A 120 19.54 -3.55 7.76
N ASP A 121 20.51 -4.42 7.55
CA ASP A 121 20.39 -5.55 6.62
C ASP A 121 19.18 -6.41 6.92
N TYR A 122 18.42 -6.80 5.90
CA TYR A 122 17.14 -7.52 5.94
C TYR A 122 15.96 -6.76 6.52
N ASP A 123 16.08 -5.49 6.90
CA ASP A 123 14.91 -4.68 7.23
C ASP A 123 14.04 -4.44 5.99
N LEU A 124 12.74 -4.34 6.21
CA LEU A 124 11.76 -4.10 5.15
C LEU A 124 11.26 -2.67 5.14
N TYR A 125 11.08 -2.17 3.94
CA TYR A 125 10.43 -0.91 3.67
C TYR A 125 9.35 -1.05 2.61
N LEU A 126 8.13 -0.70 2.97
CA LEU A 126 6.99 -0.58 2.06
C LEU A 126 6.67 0.89 1.83
N ASN A 127 6.63 1.27 0.57
CA ASN A 127 6.07 2.54 0.15
C ASN A 127 4.76 2.30 -0.60
N TYR A 128 3.71 2.94 -0.12
CA TYR A 128 2.41 2.95 -0.75
C TYR A 128 2.11 4.34 -1.31
N MET A 129 1.96 4.41 -2.63
CA MET A 129 1.55 5.63 -3.33
C MET A 129 0.04 5.68 -3.44
N ARG A 130 -0.53 6.84 -3.13
CA ARG A 130 -1.97 7.09 -3.23
C ARG A 130 -2.51 6.88 -4.64
N GLY A 131 -3.80 6.60 -4.74
CA GLY A 131 -4.53 6.59 -6.01
C GLY A 131 -4.95 7.99 -6.46
N GLY A 132 -5.66 8.06 -7.58
CA GLY A 132 -6.35 9.24 -8.06
C GLY A 132 -7.77 9.36 -7.49
N PRO A 133 -8.31 10.59 -7.38
CA PRO A 133 -9.69 10.81 -6.92
C PRO A 133 -10.73 10.39 -7.97
N GLY A 134 -11.96 10.17 -7.53
CA GLY A 134 -13.11 9.90 -8.39
C GLY A 134 -13.70 11.17 -8.99
N PHE A 135 -14.44 11.01 -10.08
CA PHE A 135 -15.20 12.07 -10.73
C PHE A 135 -16.66 11.67 -10.94
N GLY A 136 -17.59 12.52 -10.59
CA GLY A 136 -19.04 12.30 -10.67
C GLY A 136 -19.56 11.40 -9.55
N ASP A 137 -20.87 11.33 -9.41
CA ASP A 137 -21.52 10.53 -8.38
C ASP A 137 -21.20 9.04 -8.58
N PRO A 138 -20.69 8.33 -7.56
CA PRO A 138 -20.41 6.91 -7.69
C PRO A 138 -21.66 6.05 -7.92
N LEU A 139 -22.85 6.49 -7.51
CA LEU A 139 -24.11 5.79 -7.77
C LEU A 139 -24.50 5.78 -9.26
N ASP A 140 -23.93 6.69 -10.05
CA ASP A 140 -24.09 6.75 -11.51
C ASP A 140 -23.13 5.83 -12.27
N ARG A 141 -22.24 5.08 -11.57
CA ARG A 141 -21.31 4.17 -12.22
C ARG A 141 -22.03 2.95 -12.76
N GLU A 142 -21.74 2.62 -14.03
CA GLU A 142 -22.29 1.43 -14.68
C GLU A 142 -21.94 0.14 -13.90
N PRO A 143 -22.92 -0.73 -13.56
CA PRO A 143 -22.68 -1.96 -12.79
C PRO A 143 -21.63 -2.88 -13.43
N GLN A 144 -21.56 -2.94 -14.75
CA GLN A 144 -20.56 -3.72 -15.49
C GLN A 144 -19.14 -3.19 -15.25
N ALA A 145 -18.97 -1.87 -15.09
CA ALA A 145 -17.68 -1.28 -14.78
C ALA A 145 -17.25 -1.60 -13.34
N VAL A 146 -18.21 -1.64 -12.39
CA VAL A 146 -17.97 -2.07 -11.00
C VAL A 146 -17.55 -3.54 -10.97
N ALA A 147 -18.27 -4.42 -11.67
CA ALA A 147 -17.92 -5.83 -11.80
C ALA A 147 -16.53 -6.02 -12.42
N GLY A 148 -16.18 -5.22 -13.43
CA GLY A 148 -14.84 -5.21 -14.03
C GLY A 148 -13.75 -4.82 -13.02
N ASP A 149 -14.01 -3.84 -12.17
CA ASP A 149 -13.08 -3.42 -11.11
C ASP A 149 -12.86 -4.51 -10.06
N ILE A 150 -13.92 -5.23 -9.67
CA ILE A 150 -13.84 -6.36 -8.73
C ILE A 150 -13.03 -7.50 -9.35
N ASN A 151 -13.36 -7.91 -10.57
CA ASN A 151 -12.68 -8.99 -11.28
C ASN A 151 -11.20 -8.67 -11.57
N GLY A 152 -10.89 -7.39 -11.80
CA GLY A 152 -9.53 -6.90 -12.00
C GLY A 152 -8.72 -6.71 -10.69
N GLY A 153 -9.34 -6.97 -9.52
CA GLY A 153 -8.68 -6.81 -8.22
C GLY A 153 -8.44 -5.34 -7.82
N HIS A 154 -9.12 -4.40 -8.47
CA HIS A 154 -9.00 -2.96 -8.16
C HIS A 154 -9.82 -2.56 -6.95
N VAL A 155 -10.95 -3.22 -6.72
CA VAL A 155 -11.88 -3.01 -5.61
C VAL A 155 -12.28 -4.37 -5.04
N LEU A 156 -12.28 -4.52 -3.72
CA LEU A 156 -12.85 -5.71 -3.08
C LEU A 156 -14.38 -5.61 -3.09
N GLY A 157 -15.07 -6.75 -3.30
CA GLY A 157 -16.53 -6.79 -3.41
C GLY A 157 -17.27 -6.11 -2.25
N ARG A 158 -16.81 -6.29 -1.00
CA ARG A 158 -17.40 -5.64 0.18
C ARG A 158 -17.35 -4.11 0.11
N PHE A 159 -16.24 -3.55 -0.39
CA PHE A 159 -16.10 -2.10 -0.55
C PHE A 159 -16.84 -1.56 -1.80
N ALA A 160 -17.12 -2.42 -2.77
CA ALA A 160 -17.97 -2.02 -3.90
C ALA A 160 -19.41 -1.73 -3.45
N GLY A 161 -19.95 -2.53 -2.51
CA GLY A 161 -21.25 -2.27 -1.91
C GLY A 161 -21.33 -0.93 -1.17
N GLU A 162 -20.28 -0.61 -0.38
CA GLU A 162 -20.19 0.65 0.36
C GLU A 162 -20.00 1.87 -0.54
N GLY A 163 -19.20 1.73 -1.60
CA GLY A 163 -18.80 2.83 -2.47
C GLY A 163 -19.74 3.11 -3.64
N TYR A 164 -20.40 2.06 -4.17
CA TYR A 164 -21.24 2.15 -5.38
C TYR A 164 -22.69 1.73 -5.15
N GLY A 165 -23.05 1.23 -3.96
CA GLY A 165 -24.41 0.84 -3.62
C GLY A 165 -24.89 -0.44 -4.33
N VAL A 166 -23.99 -1.34 -4.71
CA VAL A 166 -24.28 -2.60 -5.43
C VAL A 166 -23.99 -3.83 -4.60
#